data_ca284460461a4fc58385661257ce7b69
#
_entry.id   ca284460461a4fc58385661257ce7b69
#
_cell.length_a   1.000
_cell.length_b   1.000
_cell.length_c   1.000
_cell.angle_alpha   90.00
_cell.angle_beta   90.00
_cell.angle_gamma   90.00
#
_symmetry.space_group_name_H-M   'P 1'
#
loop_
_entity.id
_entity.type
_entity.pdbx_description
1 polymer ?
#
loop_
_entity_poly.entity_id
_entity_poly.type
_entity_poly.pdbx_seq_one_letter_code
_entity_poly.pdbx_strand_id
1 'polypeptide(L)'
;MRRNTALTRIMASGVAAIMLCAGGTFTVNAAEEEPVKADVSVKAIQGLSDDFIGGMDVSSMLSLEESGVTFKNANGEVEDLFTLLKESGVNYVRLRVWNDPFTADGQGYGGGNVNADRALTMAKRATAAGLKVLVDFHYSDFWADPSKQQVPKAWKSFEGDADKTADTVYDYTKQTLTTFKQAGVDVGMVQVGNETTAKIAGISGWDGMSKVFSAGSKAIREVLPEAKVVIHFTNPEKAGTYATYAKQLSNHNVDYDVFASSYYPFWHGTTENLTSVLKNVASTYKKDVMVAETSWAYTLDDGDD
;
A
#
# COMPACT_ATOMS: atom_id res chain seq x y z
N MET A 1 -22.17 -13.66 -48.56
CA MET A 1 -21.23 -12.59 -48.98
C MET A 1 -20.36 -12.19 -47.80
N ARG A 2 -19.10 -12.37 -48.00
CA ARG A 2 -17.96 -12.09 -47.14
C ARG A 2 -17.88 -10.64 -46.68
N ARG A 3 -17.42 -10.43 -45.39
CA ARG A 3 -16.18 -9.69 -45.18
C ARG A 3 -15.76 -9.82 -43.70
N ASN A 4 -14.62 -10.50 -43.53
CA ASN A 4 -13.76 -10.47 -42.37
C ASN A 4 -13.11 -9.09 -42.24
N THR A 5 -13.01 -8.57 -41.04
CA THR A 5 -11.99 -7.58 -40.70
C THR A 5 -11.27 -8.09 -39.46
N ALA A 6 -10.04 -8.54 -39.65
CA ALA A 6 -9.11 -8.92 -38.62
C ALA A 6 -8.56 -7.65 -37.94
N LEU A 7 -8.70 -7.55 -36.65
CA LEU A 7 -7.93 -6.59 -35.84
C LEU A 7 -6.50 -7.15 -35.68
N THR A 8 -5.58 -6.41 -36.22
CA THR A 8 -4.14 -6.67 -36.07
C THR A 8 -3.70 -6.17 -34.69
N ARG A 9 -3.40 -7.08 -33.80
CA ARG A 9 -2.68 -6.77 -32.57
C ARG A 9 -1.22 -6.57 -32.92
N ILE A 10 -0.67 -5.39 -32.69
CA ILE A 10 0.76 -5.14 -32.76
C ILE A 10 1.35 -5.54 -31.41
N MET A 11 1.93 -6.72 -31.35
CA MET A 11 2.83 -7.07 -30.26
C MET A 11 4.21 -6.48 -30.58
N ALA A 12 4.70 -5.57 -29.77
CA ALA A 12 6.08 -5.15 -29.77
C ALA A 12 6.92 -6.26 -29.13
N SER A 13 7.28 -7.27 -29.93
CA SER A 13 8.27 -8.27 -29.55
C SER A 13 9.65 -7.73 -29.88
N GLY A 14 10.46 -7.47 -28.88
CA GLY A 14 11.88 -7.21 -29.04
C GLY A 14 12.57 -8.43 -29.66
N VAL A 15 12.85 -8.35 -30.92
CA VAL A 15 13.69 -9.35 -31.62
C VAL A 15 15.15 -9.00 -31.38
N ALA A 16 15.80 -9.78 -30.51
CA ALA A 16 17.26 -9.81 -30.45
C ALA A 16 17.77 -10.53 -31.72
N ALA A 17 18.13 -9.77 -32.73
CA ALA A 17 18.86 -10.29 -33.89
C ALA A 17 20.36 -10.40 -33.53
N ILE A 18 20.84 -11.63 -33.34
CA ILE A 18 22.27 -11.90 -33.27
C ILE A 18 22.80 -11.81 -34.70
N MET A 19 23.41 -10.71 -35.07
CA MET A 19 24.29 -10.63 -36.22
C MET A 19 25.73 -10.77 -35.75
N LEU A 20 26.33 -11.93 -36.04
CA LEU A 20 27.79 -12.06 -36.09
C LEU A 20 28.26 -11.38 -37.38
N CYS A 21 28.85 -10.19 -37.25
CA CYS A 21 29.76 -9.64 -38.24
C CYS A 21 30.76 -8.73 -37.55
N ALA A 22 31.99 -9.09 -37.72
CA ALA A 22 33.26 -8.30 -37.63
C ALA A 22 33.21 -6.92 -36.93
N GLY A 23 33.88 -6.85 -35.81
CA GLY A 23 34.75 -5.75 -35.39
C GLY A 23 34.21 -4.31 -35.50
N GLY A 24 33.19 -3.94 -34.76
CA GLY A 24 32.82 -2.57 -34.52
C GLY A 24 32.08 -2.49 -33.20
N THR A 25 32.69 -1.92 -32.19
CA THR A 25 32.02 -1.55 -30.94
C THR A 25 31.03 -0.42 -31.23
N PHE A 26 29.76 -0.75 -31.40
CA PHE A 26 28.71 0.28 -31.32
C PHE A 26 28.47 0.56 -29.84
N THR A 27 29.08 1.62 -29.36
CA THR A 27 28.60 2.27 -28.12
C THR A 27 27.25 2.90 -28.48
N VAL A 28 26.15 2.25 -28.09
CA VAL A 28 24.87 2.94 -28.00
C VAL A 28 25.01 3.91 -26.83
N ASN A 29 25.39 5.16 -27.12
CA ASN A 29 25.15 6.25 -26.18
C ASN A 29 23.62 6.38 -26.10
N ALA A 30 23.02 5.84 -25.05
CA ALA A 30 21.74 6.37 -24.59
C ALA A 30 22.01 7.84 -24.31
N ALA A 31 21.45 8.72 -25.12
CA ALA A 31 21.44 10.14 -24.79
C ALA A 31 20.80 10.25 -23.41
N GLU A 32 21.52 10.75 -22.42
CA GLU A 32 20.89 11.16 -21.16
C GLU A 32 19.88 12.25 -21.56
N GLU A 33 18.59 11.93 -21.48
CA GLU A 33 17.56 12.93 -21.66
C GLU A 33 17.71 13.93 -20.51
N GLU A 34 17.96 15.19 -20.86
CA GLU A 34 17.97 16.29 -19.89
C GLU A 34 16.67 16.27 -19.08
N PRO A 35 16.71 16.42 -17.74
CA PRO A 35 15.52 16.44 -16.92
C PRO A 35 14.55 17.50 -17.43
N VAL A 36 13.31 17.09 -17.73
CA VAL A 36 12.25 18.02 -18.12
C VAL A 36 11.97 18.92 -16.92
N LYS A 37 12.26 20.21 -17.06
CA LYS A 37 11.83 21.21 -16.07
C LYS A 37 10.31 21.34 -16.15
N ALA A 38 9.62 20.67 -15.24
CA ALA A 38 8.20 20.88 -15.05
C ALA A 38 8.00 22.23 -14.33
N ASP A 39 7.18 23.10 -14.91
CA ASP A 39 6.79 24.38 -14.31
C ASP A 39 5.68 24.15 -13.26
N VAL A 40 5.92 23.21 -12.34
CA VAL A 40 4.99 22.89 -11.26
C VAL A 40 5.48 23.58 -10.00
N SER A 41 4.69 24.53 -9.50
CA SER A 41 4.93 25.15 -8.21
C SER A 41 3.76 24.85 -7.27
N VAL A 42 4.07 24.24 -6.12
CA VAL A 42 3.09 24.00 -5.05
C VAL A 42 3.32 25.06 -3.97
N LYS A 43 2.25 25.81 -3.64
CA LYS A 43 2.33 26.80 -2.54
C LYS A 43 2.29 26.05 -1.20
N ALA A 44 3.17 26.46 -0.28
CA ALA A 44 3.11 25.95 1.09
C ALA A 44 1.74 26.20 1.73
N ILE A 45 1.18 25.18 2.34
CA ILE A 45 -0.08 25.30 3.09
C ILE A 45 0.23 25.96 4.43
N GLN A 46 -0.33 27.17 4.63
CA GLN A 46 -0.13 27.91 5.87
C GLN A 46 -0.82 27.22 7.05
N GLY A 47 -0.10 27.10 8.17
CA GLY A 47 -0.65 26.51 9.40
C GLY A 47 -0.72 24.98 9.38
N LEU A 48 -0.09 24.32 8.41
CA LEU A 48 0.09 22.88 8.47
C LEU A 48 1.02 22.55 9.66
N SER A 49 0.61 21.61 10.51
CA SER A 49 1.43 21.15 11.63
C SER A 49 2.70 20.45 11.13
N ASP A 50 3.80 20.59 11.87
CA ASP A 50 5.03 19.84 11.62
C ASP A 50 4.83 18.33 11.78
N ASP A 51 3.80 17.92 12.51
CA ASP A 51 3.39 16.52 12.68
C ASP A 51 2.45 16.01 11.58
N PHE A 52 2.10 16.85 10.60
CA PHE A 52 1.26 16.40 9.49
C PHE A 52 1.95 15.27 8.72
N ILE A 53 1.22 14.18 8.49
CA ILE A 53 1.78 13.00 7.85
C ILE A 53 1.88 13.21 6.34
N GLY A 54 3.12 13.32 5.85
CA GLY A 54 3.47 13.18 4.45
C GLY A 54 4.12 11.82 4.26
N GLY A 55 3.39 10.86 3.68
CA GLY A 55 3.84 9.49 3.57
C GLY A 55 3.97 9.00 2.13
N MET A 56 4.75 7.93 1.94
CA MET A 56 4.87 7.21 0.67
C MET A 56 4.82 5.70 0.87
N ASP A 57 4.09 4.99 0.00
CA ASP A 57 4.21 3.53 -0.11
C ASP A 57 5.45 3.20 -0.95
N VAL A 58 6.37 2.45 -0.35
CA VAL A 58 7.64 2.06 -0.97
C VAL A 58 7.81 0.53 -0.97
N SER A 59 6.72 -0.19 -0.89
CA SER A 59 6.72 -1.65 -0.71
C SER A 59 7.46 -2.41 -1.81
N SER A 60 7.53 -1.89 -3.02
CA SER A 60 8.24 -2.53 -4.13
C SER A 60 9.75 -2.22 -4.20
N MET A 61 10.27 -1.38 -3.29
CA MET A 61 11.63 -0.83 -3.35
C MET A 61 12.72 -1.91 -3.43
N LEU A 62 12.66 -2.96 -2.59
CA LEU A 62 13.66 -4.03 -2.65
C LEU A 62 13.71 -4.74 -4.00
N SER A 63 12.54 -4.96 -4.63
CA SER A 63 12.50 -5.59 -5.96
C SER A 63 13.05 -4.67 -7.05
N LEU A 64 12.88 -3.36 -6.92
CA LEU A 64 13.51 -2.38 -7.82
C LEU A 64 15.03 -2.42 -7.68
N GLU A 65 15.55 -2.38 -6.46
CA GLU A 65 17.00 -2.48 -6.19
C GLU A 65 17.59 -3.81 -6.69
N GLU A 66 16.90 -4.94 -6.44
CA GLU A 66 17.27 -6.26 -6.95
C GLU A 66 17.31 -6.31 -8.49
N SER A 67 16.52 -5.47 -9.15
CA SER A 67 16.52 -5.31 -10.62
C SER A 67 17.60 -4.33 -11.12
N GLY A 68 18.41 -3.77 -10.22
CA GLY A 68 19.48 -2.82 -10.56
C GLY A 68 19.05 -1.37 -10.64
N VAL A 69 17.81 -1.04 -10.24
CA VAL A 69 17.35 0.36 -10.13
C VAL A 69 18.11 1.05 -9.00
N THR A 70 18.58 2.25 -9.26
CA THR A 70 19.20 3.13 -8.27
C THR A 70 18.42 4.45 -8.16
N PHE A 71 18.36 4.97 -6.95
CA PHE A 71 17.72 6.27 -6.70
C PHE A 71 18.83 7.34 -6.66
N LYS A 72 18.52 8.54 -7.12
CA LYS A 72 19.48 9.64 -7.20
C LYS A 72 18.93 10.88 -6.50
N ASN A 73 19.82 11.61 -5.83
CA ASN A 73 19.53 12.92 -5.28
C ASN A 73 19.49 14.02 -6.37
N ALA A 74 19.21 15.25 -5.96
CA ALA A 74 19.12 16.40 -6.88
C ALA A 74 20.42 16.69 -7.63
N ASN A 75 21.57 16.19 -7.16
CA ASN A 75 22.86 16.33 -7.81
C ASN A 75 23.15 15.19 -8.81
N GLY A 76 22.27 14.21 -8.94
CA GLY A 76 22.45 13.03 -9.78
C GLY A 76 23.28 11.92 -9.14
N GLU A 77 23.63 12.02 -7.86
CA GLU A 77 24.39 11.04 -7.10
C GLU A 77 23.47 9.93 -6.58
N VAL A 78 23.93 8.68 -6.62
CA VAL A 78 23.18 7.54 -6.09
C VAL A 78 23.09 7.63 -4.58
N GLU A 79 21.87 7.51 -4.06
CA GLU A 79 21.59 7.61 -2.64
C GLU A 79 20.48 6.62 -2.22
N ASP A 80 20.46 6.28 -0.92
CA ASP A 80 19.41 5.42 -0.34
C ASP A 80 18.05 6.11 -0.44
N LEU A 81 17.01 5.38 -0.91
CA LEU A 81 15.67 5.95 -1.09
C LEU A 81 15.10 6.53 0.20
N PHE A 82 15.31 5.89 1.35
CA PHE A 82 14.76 6.39 2.62
C PHE A 82 15.41 7.71 3.06
N THR A 83 16.70 7.87 2.78
CA THR A 83 17.41 9.15 2.99
C THR A 83 16.82 10.23 2.10
N LEU A 84 16.67 9.95 0.81
CA LEU A 84 16.05 10.89 -0.15
C LEU A 84 14.64 11.31 0.26
N LEU A 85 13.82 10.36 0.70
CA LEU A 85 12.47 10.65 1.16
C LEU A 85 12.49 11.56 2.39
N LYS A 86 13.37 11.26 3.36
CA LYS A 86 13.52 12.09 4.55
C LYS A 86 13.94 13.52 4.21
N GLU A 87 14.92 13.68 3.34
CA GLU A 87 15.39 14.98 2.87
C GLU A 87 14.32 15.75 2.08
N SER A 88 13.44 15.03 1.40
CA SER A 88 12.29 15.60 0.69
C SER A 88 11.10 15.98 1.60
N GLY A 89 11.23 15.79 2.92
CA GLY A 89 10.20 16.13 3.90
C GLY A 89 9.19 15.04 4.18
N VAL A 90 9.37 13.84 3.62
CA VAL A 90 8.57 12.67 3.98
C VAL A 90 8.88 12.27 5.43
N ASN A 91 7.85 11.93 6.20
CA ASN A 91 8.00 11.53 7.61
C ASN A 91 7.44 10.13 7.92
N TYR A 92 6.71 9.52 6.97
CA TYR A 92 6.20 8.17 7.06
C TYR A 92 6.44 7.37 5.78
N VAL A 93 6.68 6.07 5.94
CA VAL A 93 6.57 5.12 4.82
C VAL A 93 5.49 4.09 5.13
N ARG A 94 4.71 3.72 4.12
CA ARG A 94 3.75 2.62 4.18
C ARG A 94 4.39 1.39 3.57
N LEU A 95 4.28 0.27 4.28
CA LEU A 95 4.83 -1.03 3.86
C LEU A 95 3.73 -2.09 3.93
N ARG A 96 3.35 -2.63 2.77
CA ARG A 96 2.44 -3.77 2.67
C ARG A 96 3.06 -5.01 3.28
N VAL A 97 2.21 -5.86 3.85
CA VAL A 97 2.60 -7.19 4.33
C VAL A 97 1.62 -8.21 3.78
N TRP A 98 2.09 -9.01 2.85
CA TRP A 98 1.41 -10.21 2.36
C TRP A 98 1.85 -11.44 3.16
N ASN A 99 0.98 -12.43 3.28
CA ASN A 99 1.27 -13.62 4.09
C ASN A 99 2.36 -14.48 3.44
N ASP A 100 2.13 -14.93 2.19
CA ASP A 100 3.08 -15.74 1.44
C ASP A 100 2.94 -15.47 -0.07
N PRO A 101 3.61 -14.42 -0.59
CA PRO A 101 3.50 -13.99 -1.98
C PRO A 101 4.36 -14.81 -2.95
N PHE A 102 4.46 -16.12 -2.71
CA PHE A 102 5.29 -17.01 -3.53
C PHE A 102 4.52 -18.27 -3.94
N THR A 103 4.86 -18.81 -5.11
CA THR A 103 4.42 -20.13 -5.56
C THR A 103 5.10 -21.24 -4.75
N ALA A 104 4.65 -22.49 -4.91
CA ALA A 104 5.23 -23.63 -4.21
C ALA A 104 6.70 -23.91 -4.60
N ASP A 105 7.13 -23.50 -5.80
CA ASP A 105 8.50 -23.56 -6.29
C ASP A 105 9.30 -22.28 -6.00
N GLY A 106 8.74 -21.35 -5.20
CA GLY A 106 9.44 -20.18 -4.70
C GLY A 106 9.46 -18.97 -5.65
N GLN A 107 8.69 -19.01 -6.76
CA GLN A 107 8.58 -17.84 -7.62
C GLN A 107 7.65 -16.80 -6.98
N GLY A 108 8.08 -15.52 -6.98
CA GLY A 108 7.28 -14.42 -6.49
C GLY A 108 6.11 -14.07 -7.41
N TYR A 109 5.00 -13.62 -6.82
CA TYR A 109 3.81 -13.18 -7.57
C TYR A 109 3.98 -11.79 -8.21
N GLY A 110 5.03 -11.06 -7.89
CA GLY A 110 5.26 -9.68 -8.34
C GLY A 110 4.85 -8.63 -7.30
N GLY A 111 4.80 -7.37 -7.72
CA GLY A 111 4.42 -6.26 -6.82
C GLY A 111 5.33 -6.07 -5.60
N GLY A 112 6.60 -6.48 -5.69
CA GLY A 112 7.57 -6.41 -4.60
C GLY A 112 7.67 -7.67 -3.75
N ASN A 113 6.79 -8.66 -3.90
CA ASN A 113 6.75 -9.92 -3.14
C ASN A 113 6.90 -9.71 -1.62
N VAL A 114 6.19 -8.73 -1.09
CA VAL A 114 6.42 -8.19 0.26
C VAL A 114 5.76 -9.05 1.32
N ASN A 115 6.50 -10.04 1.82
CA ASN A 115 6.16 -10.74 3.06
C ASN A 115 6.69 -9.96 4.28
N ALA A 116 6.45 -10.50 5.49
CA ALA A 116 6.88 -9.86 6.74
C ALA A 116 8.40 -9.61 6.80
N ASP A 117 9.23 -10.50 6.27
CA ASP A 117 10.71 -10.38 6.32
C ASP A 117 11.20 -9.26 5.39
N ARG A 118 10.64 -9.15 4.18
CA ARG A 118 10.97 -8.07 3.25
C ARG A 118 10.50 -6.72 3.79
N ALA A 119 9.29 -6.68 4.35
CA ALA A 119 8.77 -5.48 5.01
C ALA A 119 9.65 -5.08 6.20
N LEU A 120 10.10 -6.02 7.03
CA LEU A 120 11.03 -5.77 8.13
C LEU A 120 12.36 -5.18 7.66
N THR A 121 12.90 -5.70 6.56
CA THR A 121 14.15 -5.18 5.97
C THR A 121 14.01 -3.70 5.59
N MET A 122 12.93 -3.35 4.91
CA MET A 122 12.63 -1.95 4.55
C MET A 122 12.34 -1.08 5.77
N ALA A 123 11.56 -1.60 6.72
CA ALA A 123 11.19 -0.89 7.94
C ALA A 123 12.42 -0.50 8.80
N LYS A 124 13.42 -1.38 8.89
CA LYS A 124 14.69 -1.07 9.58
C LYS A 124 15.44 0.07 8.90
N ARG A 125 15.51 0.07 7.56
CA ARG A 125 16.15 1.14 6.80
C ARG A 125 15.40 2.46 6.96
N ALA A 126 14.08 2.45 6.86
CA ALA A 126 13.23 3.61 7.09
C ALA A 126 13.46 4.22 8.49
N THR A 127 13.45 3.38 9.51
CA THR A 127 13.71 3.82 10.89
C THR A 127 15.12 4.41 11.05
N ALA A 128 16.13 3.81 10.44
CA ALA A 128 17.51 4.33 10.46
C ALA A 128 17.61 5.71 9.78
N ALA A 129 16.80 5.98 8.77
CA ALA A 129 16.69 7.30 8.14
C ALA A 129 15.80 8.29 8.92
N GLY A 130 15.23 7.89 10.07
CA GLY A 130 14.35 8.74 10.89
C GLY A 130 12.93 8.89 10.34
N LEU A 131 12.45 7.90 9.59
CA LEU A 131 11.07 7.80 9.12
C LEU A 131 10.28 6.85 10.02
N LYS A 132 9.03 7.19 10.28
CA LYS A 132 8.07 6.27 10.91
C LYS A 132 7.49 5.31 9.90
N VAL A 133 7.01 4.16 10.39
CA VAL A 133 6.45 3.11 9.54
C VAL A 133 4.96 2.94 9.81
N LEU A 134 4.16 2.89 8.74
CA LEU A 134 2.83 2.33 8.73
C LEU A 134 2.93 0.92 8.16
N VAL A 135 2.62 -0.09 8.96
CA VAL A 135 2.55 -1.50 8.53
C VAL A 135 1.15 -1.79 8.03
N ASP A 136 1.02 -2.19 6.76
CA ASP A 136 -0.26 -2.48 6.12
C ASP A 136 -0.44 -3.99 5.92
N PHE A 137 -1.20 -4.62 6.80
CA PHE A 137 -1.53 -6.04 6.67
C PHE A 137 -2.65 -6.26 5.66
N HIS A 138 -2.36 -6.93 4.56
CA HIS A 138 -3.39 -7.34 3.60
C HIS A 138 -4.19 -8.57 4.07
N TYR A 139 -3.61 -9.41 4.93
CA TYR A 139 -4.15 -10.73 5.30
C TYR A 139 -4.54 -11.55 4.07
N SER A 140 -3.69 -11.51 3.07
CA SER A 140 -3.76 -12.19 1.79
C SER A 140 -2.35 -12.53 1.32
N ASP A 141 -2.21 -13.47 0.39
CA ASP A 141 -0.90 -13.79 -0.21
C ASP A 141 -0.51 -12.83 -1.34
N PHE A 142 -1.45 -12.02 -1.79
CA PHE A 142 -1.26 -11.03 -2.85
C PHE A 142 -2.18 -9.83 -2.62
N TRP A 143 -2.40 -9.00 -3.64
CA TRP A 143 -3.24 -7.83 -3.53
C TRP A 143 -4.61 -8.12 -2.91
N ALA A 144 -4.91 -7.40 -1.83
CA ALA A 144 -6.25 -7.30 -1.28
C ALA A 144 -6.85 -5.96 -1.73
N ASP A 145 -7.98 -6.01 -2.41
CA ASP A 145 -8.76 -4.88 -2.89
C ASP A 145 -10.26 -5.18 -2.72
N PRO A 146 -11.19 -4.27 -3.02
CA PRO A 146 -12.62 -4.51 -2.82
C PRO A 146 -13.16 -5.75 -3.53
N SER A 147 -12.52 -6.17 -4.62
CA SER A 147 -12.90 -7.35 -5.41
C SER A 147 -12.13 -8.62 -5.02
N LYS A 148 -10.96 -8.48 -4.39
CA LYS A 148 -9.99 -9.56 -4.14
C LYS A 148 -9.55 -9.60 -2.68
N GLN A 149 -10.42 -9.99 -1.78
CA GLN A 149 -10.10 -10.25 -0.37
C GLN A 149 -9.89 -11.77 -0.17
N GLN A 150 -8.82 -12.29 -0.79
CA GLN A 150 -8.55 -13.73 -0.80
C GLN A 150 -7.94 -14.20 0.51
N VAL A 151 -8.38 -15.38 0.93
CA VAL A 151 -7.83 -16.05 2.11
C VAL A 151 -6.41 -16.53 1.79
N PRO A 152 -5.41 -16.30 2.67
CA PRO A 152 -4.08 -16.86 2.51
C PRO A 152 -4.09 -18.38 2.34
N LYS A 153 -3.18 -18.94 1.55
CA LYS A 153 -3.03 -20.40 1.34
C LYS A 153 -3.02 -21.17 2.64
N ALA A 154 -2.28 -20.67 3.62
CA ALA A 154 -2.15 -21.30 4.94
C ALA A 154 -3.47 -21.33 5.74
N TRP A 155 -4.46 -20.50 5.40
CA TRP A 155 -5.72 -20.36 6.13
C TRP A 155 -6.91 -21.01 5.41
N LYS A 156 -6.68 -21.62 4.24
CA LYS A 156 -7.73 -22.22 3.39
C LYS A 156 -8.56 -23.29 4.10
N SER A 157 -8.01 -24.01 5.06
CA SER A 157 -8.71 -25.08 5.76
C SER A 157 -9.88 -24.60 6.63
N PHE A 158 -9.95 -23.30 6.93
CA PHE A 158 -11.01 -22.66 7.71
C PHE A 158 -11.60 -21.43 7.00
N GLU A 159 -11.49 -21.37 5.68
CA GLU A 159 -12.08 -20.29 4.89
C GLU A 159 -13.56 -20.09 5.22
N GLY A 160 -13.96 -18.84 5.50
CA GLY A 160 -15.32 -18.48 5.89
C GLY A 160 -15.64 -18.64 7.39
N ASP A 161 -14.77 -19.23 8.18
CA ASP A 161 -14.89 -19.30 9.63
C ASP A 161 -14.34 -18.02 10.27
N ALA A 162 -15.24 -17.11 10.67
CA ALA A 162 -14.86 -15.80 11.19
C ALA A 162 -14.10 -15.88 12.51
N ASP A 163 -14.41 -16.84 13.38
CA ASP A 163 -13.75 -16.97 14.67
C ASP A 163 -12.32 -17.47 14.50
N LYS A 164 -12.10 -18.53 13.73
CA LYS A 164 -10.76 -19.01 13.43
C LYS A 164 -9.91 -17.98 12.64
N THR A 165 -10.55 -17.24 11.72
CA THR A 165 -9.85 -16.16 11.00
C THR A 165 -9.43 -15.06 11.95
N ALA A 166 -10.28 -14.65 12.90
CA ALA A 166 -9.95 -13.65 13.90
C ALA A 166 -8.80 -14.11 14.80
N ASP A 167 -8.84 -15.35 15.33
CA ASP A 167 -7.76 -15.91 16.13
C ASP A 167 -6.42 -15.93 15.35
N THR A 168 -6.46 -16.34 14.08
CA THR A 168 -5.27 -16.41 13.24
C THR A 168 -4.73 -15.01 12.88
N VAL A 169 -5.60 -14.04 12.61
CA VAL A 169 -5.21 -12.63 12.41
C VAL A 169 -4.54 -12.07 13.66
N TYR A 170 -5.10 -12.34 14.84
CA TYR A 170 -4.47 -11.92 16.09
C TYR A 170 -3.05 -12.50 16.23
N ASP A 171 -2.88 -13.80 16.07
CA ASP A 171 -1.59 -14.48 16.22
C ASP A 171 -0.56 -13.99 15.18
N TYR A 172 -0.96 -13.91 13.91
CA TYR A 172 -0.09 -13.44 12.82
C TYR A 172 0.35 -11.99 13.03
N THR A 173 -0.60 -11.10 13.35
CA THR A 173 -0.31 -9.68 13.63
C THR A 173 0.61 -9.54 14.82
N LYS A 174 0.32 -10.23 15.92
CA LYS A 174 1.12 -10.19 17.14
C LYS A 174 2.55 -10.68 16.91
N GLN A 175 2.71 -11.80 16.21
CA GLN A 175 4.02 -12.35 15.89
C GLN A 175 4.84 -11.40 15.03
N THR A 176 4.26 -10.90 13.95
CA THR A 176 4.93 -9.96 13.02
C THR A 176 5.36 -8.68 13.75
N LEU A 177 4.45 -8.03 14.48
CA LEU A 177 4.75 -6.81 15.20
C LEU A 177 5.74 -7.01 16.34
N THR A 178 5.74 -8.17 16.99
CA THR A 178 6.76 -8.52 17.99
C THR A 178 8.14 -8.55 17.37
N THR A 179 8.28 -9.14 16.17
CA THR A 179 9.55 -9.15 15.42
C THR A 179 9.98 -7.72 15.03
N PHE A 180 9.07 -6.89 14.56
CA PHE A 180 9.36 -5.49 14.24
C PHE A 180 9.81 -4.69 15.46
N LYS A 181 9.11 -4.85 16.59
CA LYS A 181 9.47 -4.21 17.87
C LYS A 181 10.86 -4.64 18.35
N GLN A 182 11.15 -5.94 18.33
CA GLN A 182 12.46 -6.48 18.74
C GLN A 182 13.60 -5.99 17.83
N ALA A 183 13.31 -5.72 16.57
CA ALA A 183 14.26 -5.14 15.62
C ALA A 183 14.42 -3.61 15.76
N GLY A 184 13.71 -2.98 16.68
CA GLY A 184 13.79 -1.54 16.95
C GLY A 184 13.12 -0.67 15.89
N VAL A 185 12.13 -1.20 15.13
CA VAL A 185 11.40 -0.43 14.10
C VAL A 185 10.49 0.59 14.76
N ASP A 186 10.52 1.84 14.28
CA ASP A 186 9.61 2.92 14.70
C ASP A 186 8.25 2.81 13.99
N VAL A 187 7.43 1.86 14.48
CA VAL A 187 6.07 1.66 13.95
C VAL A 187 5.12 2.67 14.58
N GLY A 188 4.70 3.65 13.80
CA GLY A 188 3.73 4.67 14.27
C GLY A 188 2.28 4.32 14.01
N MET A 189 2.00 3.49 12.99
CA MET A 189 0.65 3.04 12.64
C MET A 189 0.65 1.61 12.13
N VAL A 190 -0.48 0.92 12.34
CA VAL A 190 -0.72 -0.41 11.79
C VAL A 190 -2.11 -0.48 11.17
N GLN A 191 -2.18 -0.85 9.91
CA GLN A 191 -3.42 -1.00 9.15
C GLN A 191 -3.89 -2.46 9.21
N VAL A 192 -5.14 -2.65 9.65
CA VAL A 192 -5.79 -3.96 9.79
C VAL A 192 -6.63 -4.23 8.55
N GLY A 193 -6.03 -4.87 7.58
CA GLY A 193 -6.62 -5.12 6.26
C GLY A 193 -6.45 -3.95 5.29
N ASN A 194 -6.43 -4.24 4.00
CA ASN A 194 -6.38 -3.26 2.92
C ASN A 194 -7.71 -3.20 2.18
N GLU A 195 -8.25 -1.98 1.98
CA GLU A 195 -9.49 -1.69 1.25
C GLU A 195 -10.67 -2.62 1.60
N THR A 196 -10.92 -2.77 2.88
CA THR A 196 -11.82 -3.77 3.47
C THR A 196 -13.31 -3.41 3.30
N THR A 197 -13.66 -2.79 2.19
CA THR A 197 -15.00 -2.25 1.88
C THR A 197 -16.12 -3.28 1.99
N ALA A 198 -15.88 -4.51 1.58
CA ALA A 198 -16.90 -5.59 1.58
C ALA A 198 -16.48 -6.85 2.34
N LYS A 199 -15.17 -7.04 2.51
CA LYS A 199 -14.58 -8.24 3.14
C LYS A 199 -13.23 -7.90 3.76
N ILE A 200 -12.77 -8.77 4.65
CA ILE A 200 -11.40 -8.82 5.15
C ILE A 200 -10.97 -10.28 5.32
N ALA A 201 -9.83 -10.68 4.77
CA ALA A 201 -9.31 -12.05 4.87
C ALA A 201 -10.35 -13.12 4.46
N GLY A 202 -11.15 -12.87 3.43
CA GLY A 202 -12.23 -13.76 2.98
C GLY A 202 -13.53 -13.66 3.78
N ILE A 203 -13.54 -13.01 4.94
CA ILE A 203 -14.74 -12.88 5.78
C ILE A 203 -15.57 -11.68 5.31
N SER A 204 -16.87 -11.92 5.11
CA SER A 204 -17.87 -10.90 4.75
C SER A 204 -18.91 -10.72 5.84
N GLY A 205 -19.65 -9.60 5.76
CA GLY A 205 -20.66 -9.25 6.76
C GLY A 205 -20.04 -8.66 8.04
N TRP A 206 -20.74 -7.66 8.59
CA TRP A 206 -20.16 -6.84 9.69
C TRP A 206 -19.93 -7.62 10.98
N ASP A 207 -20.76 -8.63 11.29
CA ASP A 207 -20.56 -9.49 12.48
C ASP A 207 -19.23 -10.26 12.39
N GLY A 208 -18.89 -10.77 11.20
CA GLY A 208 -17.63 -11.49 10.98
C GLY A 208 -16.45 -10.54 10.84
N MET A 209 -16.58 -9.50 9.99
CA MET A 209 -15.50 -8.54 9.74
C MET A 209 -15.06 -7.82 11.01
N SER A 210 -16.01 -7.44 11.88
CA SER A 210 -15.69 -6.77 13.14
C SER A 210 -14.91 -7.64 14.12
N LYS A 211 -15.11 -8.97 14.11
CA LYS A 211 -14.27 -9.90 14.87
C LYS A 211 -12.82 -9.85 14.39
N VAL A 212 -12.61 -9.85 13.07
CA VAL A 212 -11.28 -9.79 12.46
C VAL A 212 -10.60 -8.44 12.75
N PHE A 213 -11.32 -7.31 12.59
CA PHE A 213 -10.80 -5.99 12.94
C PHE A 213 -10.41 -5.89 14.42
N SER A 214 -11.26 -6.38 15.32
CA SER A 214 -11.01 -6.35 16.76
C SER A 214 -9.83 -7.23 17.15
N ALA A 215 -9.65 -8.36 16.49
CA ALA A 215 -8.51 -9.25 16.71
C ALA A 215 -7.18 -8.61 16.31
N GLY A 216 -7.12 -8.00 15.11
CA GLY A 216 -5.95 -7.23 14.67
C GLY A 216 -5.64 -6.06 15.60
N SER A 217 -6.65 -5.27 15.94
CA SER A 217 -6.53 -4.15 16.89
C SER A 217 -5.99 -4.61 18.24
N LYS A 218 -6.54 -5.67 18.81
CA LYS A 218 -6.08 -6.24 20.08
C LYS A 218 -4.60 -6.61 20.04
N ALA A 219 -4.15 -7.28 18.97
CA ALA A 219 -2.74 -7.64 18.80
C ALA A 219 -1.84 -6.41 18.75
N ILE A 220 -2.28 -5.34 18.05
CA ILE A 220 -1.55 -4.08 17.95
C ILE A 220 -1.42 -3.43 19.34
N ARG A 221 -2.53 -3.29 20.07
CA ARG A 221 -2.52 -2.67 21.42
C ARG A 221 -1.62 -3.41 22.39
N GLU A 222 -1.56 -4.73 22.30
CA GLU A 222 -0.70 -5.53 23.19
C GLU A 222 0.79 -5.38 22.87
N VAL A 223 1.17 -5.31 21.60
CA VAL A 223 2.59 -5.28 21.19
C VAL A 223 3.10 -3.84 21.10
N LEU A 224 2.32 -2.94 20.52
CA LEU A 224 2.68 -1.55 20.19
C LEU A 224 1.58 -0.60 20.71
N PRO A 225 1.42 -0.41 22.02
CA PRO A 225 0.30 0.36 22.58
C PRO A 225 0.26 1.83 22.12
N GLU A 226 1.40 2.39 21.69
CA GLU A 226 1.50 3.77 21.21
C GLU A 226 1.21 3.89 19.69
N ALA A 227 1.21 2.79 18.94
CA ALA A 227 0.91 2.82 17.51
C ALA A 227 -0.59 3.00 17.28
N LYS A 228 -0.96 3.84 16.30
CA LYS A 228 -2.36 4.01 15.92
C LYS A 228 -2.87 2.82 15.12
N VAL A 229 -4.07 2.36 15.44
CA VAL A 229 -4.80 1.33 14.68
C VAL A 229 -5.55 2.00 13.54
N VAL A 230 -5.32 1.55 12.31
CA VAL A 230 -5.91 2.09 11.09
C VAL A 230 -6.86 1.06 10.49
N ILE A 231 -8.08 1.47 10.13
CA ILE A 231 -9.01 0.68 9.32
C ILE A 231 -9.20 1.40 7.97
N HIS A 232 -9.02 0.67 6.89
CA HIS A 232 -8.91 1.21 5.54
C HIS A 232 -10.06 0.76 4.63
N PHE A 233 -10.71 1.74 3.99
CA PHE A 233 -11.78 1.58 3.02
C PHE A 233 -11.49 2.34 1.74
N THR A 234 -12.27 2.07 0.70
CA THR A 234 -12.22 2.80 -0.57
C THR A 234 -13.61 3.13 -1.11
N ASN A 235 -13.67 3.80 -2.25
CA ASN A 235 -14.88 4.28 -2.92
C ASN A 235 -15.60 5.41 -2.14
N PRO A 236 -14.92 6.49 -1.78
CA PRO A 236 -15.52 7.64 -1.09
C PRO A 236 -16.62 8.34 -1.90
N GLU A 237 -16.67 8.14 -3.22
CA GLU A 237 -17.67 8.68 -4.13
C GLU A 237 -19.04 8.03 -3.97
N LYS A 238 -19.12 6.82 -3.40
CA LYS A 238 -20.39 6.12 -3.20
C LYS A 238 -21.13 6.72 -2.00
N ALA A 239 -22.25 7.38 -2.29
CA ALA A 239 -22.99 8.13 -1.29
C ALA A 239 -23.36 7.31 -0.05
N GLY A 240 -23.06 7.84 1.13
CA GLY A 240 -23.41 7.26 2.43
C GLY A 240 -22.60 6.03 2.87
N THR A 241 -21.68 5.52 2.06
CA THR A 241 -20.91 4.31 2.38
C THR A 241 -20.00 4.52 3.59
N TYR A 242 -19.22 5.60 3.62
CA TYR A 242 -18.31 5.89 4.74
C TYR A 242 -19.04 6.14 6.06
N ALA A 243 -20.18 6.83 6.00
CA ALA A 243 -21.03 6.99 7.19
C ALA A 243 -21.55 5.63 7.68
N THR A 244 -21.91 4.74 6.75
CA THR A 244 -22.35 3.38 7.07
C THR A 244 -21.21 2.56 7.68
N TYR A 245 -20.00 2.58 7.10
CA TYR A 245 -18.84 1.83 7.62
C TYR A 245 -18.45 2.30 9.02
N ALA A 246 -18.33 3.60 9.22
CA ALA A 246 -18.02 4.16 10.54
C ALA A 246 -19.10 3.83 11.59
N LYS A 247 -20.39 3.83 11.19
CA LYS A 247 -21.49 3.39 12.06
C LYS A 247 -21.37 1.91 12.42
N GLN A 248 -21.03 1.06 11.47
CA GLN A 248 -20.88 -0.37 11.72
C GLN A 248 -19.68 -0.67 12.64
N LEU A 249 -18.54 -0.02 12.42
CA LEU A 249 -17.39 -0.13 13.33
C LEU A 249 -17.77 0.28 14.76
N SER A 250 -18.52 1.37 14.90
CA SER A 250 -19.03 1.85 16.21
C SER A 250 -20.03 0.88 16.85
N ASN A 251 -21.00 0.37 16.09
CA ASN A 251 -22.01 -0.56 16.59
C ASN A 251 -21.41 -1.87 17.10
N HIS A 252 -20.29 -2.32 16.50
CA HIS A 252 -19.58 -3.54 16.89
C HIS A 252 -18.44 -3.26 17.88
N ASN A 253 -18.31 -2.02 18.39
CA ASN A 253 -17.27 -1.62 19.33
C ASN A 253 -15.85 -1.94 18.86
N VAL A 254 -15.56 -1.80 17.55
CA VAL A 254 -14.22 -1.97 17.02
C VAL A 254 -13.33 -0.84 17.55
N ASP A 255 -12.25 -1.22 18.24
CA ASP A 255 -11.24 -0.28 18.71
C ASP A 255 -10.28 0.10 17.58
N TYR A 256 -10.31 1.37 17.15
CA TYR A 256 -9.41 1.91 16.14
C TYR A 256 -9.25 3.43 16.36
N ASP A 257 -8.18 3.99 15.81
CA ASP A 257 -7.85 5.41 15.91
C ASP A 257 -8.14 6.17 14.62
N VAL A 258 -7.79 5.58 13.48
CA VAL A 258 -7.78 6.23 12.18
C VAL A 258 -8.71 5.53 11.20
N PHE A 259 -9.63 6.30 10.60
CA PHE A 259 -10.43 5.88 9.45
C PHE A 259 -9.71 6.32 8.18
N ALA A 260 -9.20 5.37 7.42
CA ALA A 260 -8.39 5.61 6.23
C ALA A 260 -9.18 5.39 4.94
N SER A 261 -8.82 6.13 3.90
CA SER A 261 -9.43 6.12 2.58
C SER A 261 -8.39 5.97 1.49
N SER A 262 -8.67 5.16 0.47
CA SER A 262 -8.05 5.36 -0.85
C SER A 262 -8.73 6.54 -1.55
N TYR A 263 -7.96 7.32 -2.28
CA TYR A 263 -8.49 8.39 -3.12
C TYR A 263 -7.66 8.52 -4.40
N TYR A 264 -8.24 8.08 -5.49
CA TYR A 264 -7.69 8.25 -6.82
C TYR A 264 -8.60 9.19 -7.60
N PRO A 265 -8.17 10.42 -7.94
CA PRO A 265 -9.05 11.46 -8.47
C PRO A 265 -9.81 11.07 -9.75
N PHE A 266 -9.24 10.19 -10.56
CA PHE A 266 -9.86 9.70 -11.78
C PHE A 266 -11.01 8.69 -11.53
N TRP A 267 -11.09 8.05 -10.34
CA TRP A 267 -12.16 7.09 -10.00
C TRP A 267 -13.09 7.59 -8.89
N HIS A 268 -12.57 8.35 -7.93
CA HIS A 268 -13.22 8.60 -6.65
C HIS A 268 -13.86 9.98 -6.53
N GLY A 269 -14.06 10.67 -7.66
CA GLY A 269 -14.75 11.95 -7.69
C GLY A 269 -13.93 13.12 -7.17
N THR A 270 -14.59 14.12 -6.63
CA THR A 270 -13.93 15.38 -6.28
C THR A 270 -13.34 15.41 -4.88
N THR A 271 -12.33 16.24 -4.66
CA THR A 271 -11.73 16.50 -3.33
C THR A 271 -12.73 17.09 -2.34
N GLU A 272 -13.73 17.84 -2.81
CA GLU A 272 -14.82 18.38 -1.99
C GLU A 272 -15.66 17.25 -1.41
N ASN A 273 -16.01 16.24 -2.23
CA ASN A 273 -16.73 15.07 -1.77
C ASN A 273 -15.89 14.28 -0.74
N LEU A 274 -14.63 13.97 -1.06
CA LEU A 274 -13.71 13.29 -0.14
C LEU A 274 -13.64 14.02 1.20
N THR A 275 -13.40 15.33 1.16
CA THR A 275 -13.32 16.16 2.36
C THR A 275 -14.62 16.11 3.16
N SER A 276 -15.76 16.17 2.50
CA SER A 276 -17.09 16.12 3.15
C SER A 276 -17.32 14.79 3.86
N VAL A 277 -17.06 13.65 3.19
CA VAL A 277 -17.31 12.32 3.78
C VAL A 277 -16.34 12.02 4.92
N LEU A 278 -15.06 12.38 4.81
CA LEU A 278 -14.08 12.19 5.87
C LEU A 278 -14.35 13.12 7.06
N LYS A 279 -14.69 14.40 6.82
CA LYS A 279 -15.09 15.33 7.89
C LYS A 279 -16.31 14.85 8.66
N ASN A 280 -17.29 14.25 7.97
CA ASN A 280 -18.46 13.65 8.63
C ASN A 280 -18.03 12.49 9.56
N VAL A 281 -17.15 11.59 9.11
CA VAL A 281 -16.63 10.51 9.97
C VAL A 281 -15.89 11.08 11.19
N ALA A 282 -14.95 11.99 10.95
CA ALA A 282 -14.14 12.60 12.02
C ALA A 282 -15.00 13.30 13.06
N SER A 283 -15.98 14.11 12.63
CA SER A 283 -16.82 14.88 13.54
C SER A 283 -17.80 14.02 14.33
N THR A 284 -18.37 12.97 13.68
CA THR A 284 -19.41 12.12 14.29
C THR A 284 -18.80 11.09 15.25
N TYR A 285 -17.72 10.44 14.85
CA TYR A 285 -17.14 9.31 15.59
C TYR A 285 -15.86 9.68 16.37
N LYS A 286 -15.40 10.93 16.26
CA LYS A 286 -14.18 11.42 16.93
C LYS A 286 -12.96 10.57 16.61
N LYS A 287 -12.82 10.22 15.35
CA LYS A 287 -11.68 9.48 14.82
C LYS A 287 -10.81 10.39 13.97
N ASP A 288 -9.52 10.11 13.95
CA ASP A 288 -8.64 10.69 12.96
C ASP A 288 -9.02 10.15 11.59
N VAL A 289 -8.73 10.92 10.53
CA VAL A 289 -8.99 10.52 9.15
C VAL A 289 -7.72 10.68 8.33
N MET A 290 -7.51 9.81 7.35
CA MET A 290 -6.32 9.79 6.52
C MET A 290 -6.68 9.37 5.09
N VAL A 291 -5.99 9.95 4.12
CA VAL A 291 -5.85 9.35 2.79
C VAL A 291 -4.64 8.44 2.83
N ALA A 292 -4.87 7.11 2.84
CA ALA A 292 -3.81 6.10 2.92
C ALA A 292 -3.21 5.79 1.57
N GLU A 293 -3.98 5.99 0.51
CA GLU A 293 -3.56 5.76 -0.87
C GLU A 293 -4.06 6.87 -1.78
N THR A 294 -3.15 7.39 -2.57
CA THR A 294 -3.45 8.27 -3.71
C THR A 294 -2.31 8.21 -4.70
N SER A 295 -2.62 8.40 -5.96
CA SER A 295 -1.63 8.61 -7.02
C SER A 295 -2.20 9.47 -8.12
N TRP A 296 -1.32 9.97 -8.95
CA TRP A 296 -1.66 10.61 -10.21
C TRP A 296 -0.67 10.14 -11.26
N ALA A 297 -1.19 9.64 -12.38
CA ALA A 297 -0.37 9.15 -13.47
C ALA A 297 0.52 10.27 -14.04
N TYR A 298 1.77 9.95 -14.30
CA TYR A 298 2.71 10.87 -14.98
C TYR A 298 2.33 11.06 -16.45
N THR A 299 1.84 10.00 -17.09
CA THR A 299 1.38 10.00 -18.49
C THR A 299 0.00 9.35 -18.58
N LEU A 300 -0.69 9.54 -19.72
CA LEU A 300 -1.95 8.85 -20.03
C LEU A 300 -1.72 7.38 -20.46
N ASP A 301 -0.48 6.93 -20.55
CA ASP A 301 -0.10 5.55 -20.86
C ASP A 301 0.04 4.68 -19.60
N ASP A 302 -0.53 5.11 -18.48
CA ASP A 302 -0.59 4.34 -17.25
C ASP A 302 -1.44 3.09 -17.45
N GLY A 303 -0.90 1.94 -17.09
CA GLY A 303 -1.52 0.64 -17.36
C GLY A 303 -2.69 0.28 -16.44
N ASP A 304 -3.13 1.21 -15.59
CA ASP A 304 -4.26 1.03 -14.68
C ASP A 304 -5.60 1.50 -15.26
N ASP A 305 -5.63 1.87 -16.54
CA ASP A 305 -6.85 2.27 -17.27
C ASP A 305 -7.73 1.06 -17.68
#